data_4b9ad7f146d3b9a153e4367b3a925393
#
_entry.id   4b9ad7f146d3b9a153e4367b3a925393
#
_cell.length_a   1.000
_cell.length_b   1.000
_cell.length_c   1.000
_cell.angle_alpha   90.00
_cell.angle_beta   90.00
_cell.angle_gamma   90.00
#
_symmetry.space_group_name_H-M   'P 1'
#
loop_
_entity.id
_entity.type
_entity.pdbx_description
1 polymer ?
#
loop_
_entity_poly.entity_id
_entity_poly.type
_entity_poly.pdbx_seq_one_letter_code
_entity_poly.pdbx_strand_id
1 'polypeptide(L)'
;LTKLLSGYISVGNNFFYTKSLPCSLWFFDKGKAENLKDKVLFIDARNYYTVVDRTLNEWTEWQLKNLNAIVWLYRGEMDKYTALLQEYRKILGQVISFEEVLQLLKNELKDLQKKAKLEVEQADRKDKKRN
;
A
#
# COMPACT_ATOMS: atom_id res chain seq x y z
N LEU A 1 -8.91 -33.51 -10.70
CA LEU A 1 -8.55 -32.09 -10.94
C LEU A 1 -7.92 -31.46 -9.72
N THR A 2 -8.46 -31.67 -8.51
CA THR A 2 -7.97 -31.10 -7.25
C THR A 2 -6.52 -31.45 -6.91
N LYS A 3 -6.03 -32.61 -7.33
CA LYS A 3 -4.64 -33.03 -7.13
C LYS A 3 -3.63 -32.16 -7.90
N LEU A 4 -4.04 -31.50 -8.96
CA LEU A 4 -3.18 -30.65 -9.80
C LEU A 4 -3.49 -29.15 -9.61
N LEU A 5 -4.74 -28.78 -9.41
CA LEU A 5 -5.14 -27.40 -9.21
C LEU A 5 -4.70 -26.91 -7.84
N SER A 6 -3.77 -25.97 -7.81
CA SER A 6 -3.21 -25.39 -6.60
C SER A 6 -3.95 -24.13 -6.17
N GLY A 7 -4.33 -23.28 -7.13
CA GLY A 7 -4.98 -22.03 -6.82
C GLY A 7 -5.77 -21.46 -7.98
N TYR A 8 -6.68 -20.58 -7.63
CA TYR A 8 -7.54 -19.82 -8.54
C TYR A 8 -7.67 -18.39 -8.03
N ILE A 9 -7.47 -17.42 -8.90
CA ILE A 9 -7.63 -15.99 -8.57
C ILE A 9 -8.63 -15.39 -9.56
N SER A 10 -9.72 -14.83 -9.05
CA SER A 10 -10.64 -13.99 -9.83
C SER A 10 -10.09 -12.56 -9.89
N VAL A 11 -9.90 -12.03 -11.09
CA VAL A 11 -9.37 -10.69 -11.36
C VAL A 11 -10.48 -9.81 -11.89
N GLY A 12 -10.51 -8.54 -11.47
CA GLY A 12 -11.50 -7.56 -11.90
C GLY A 12 -11.36 -7.14 -13.35
N ASN A 13 -12.20 -6.18 -13.74
CA ASN A 13 -12.21 -5.62 -15.08
C ASN A 13 -10.98 -4.73 -15.33
N ASN A 14 -10.71 -4.41 -16.59
CA ASN A 14 -9.75 -3.38 -17.00
C ASN A 14 -8.29 -3.64 -16.58
N PHE A 15 -7.89 -4.90 -16.46
CA PHE A 15 -6.47 -5.26 -16.30
C PHE A 15 -5.71 -5.38 -17.62
N PHE A 16 -6.42 -5.22 -18.76
CA PHE A 16 -5.85 -5.28 -20.10
C PHE A 16 -6.20 -4.01 -20.88
N TYR A 17 -5.24 -3.40 -21.53
CA TYR A 17 -5.44 -2.16 -22.32
C TYR A 17 -6.55 -2.23 -23.36
N THR A 18 -6.78 -3.40 -23.93
CA THR A 18 -7.71 -3.58 -25.06
C THR A 18 -9.02 -4.26 -24.68
N LYS A 19 -9.18 -4.69 -23.43
CA LYS A 19 -10.32 -5.49 -22.97
C LYS A 19 -10.76 -5.09 -21.57
N SER A 20 -12.03 -4.78 -21.44
CA SER A 20 -12.68 -4.47 -20.15
C SER A 20 -13.23 -5.68 -19.41
N LEU A 21 -12.96 -6.89 -19.89
CA LEU A 21 -13.51 -8.12 -19.32
C LEU A 21 -12.74 -8.55 -18.07
N PRO A 22 -13.43 -9.10 -17.06
CA PRO A 22 -12.76 -9.78 -15.96
C PRO A 22 -12.08 -11.05 -16.44
N CYS A 23 -11.06 -11.50 -15.74
CA CYS A 23 -10.39 -12.76 -16.04
C CYS A 23 -10.19 -13.60 -14.80
N SER A 24 -9.72 -14.81 -14.97
CA SER A 24 -9.32 -15.68 -13.88
C SER A 24 -7.99 -16.34 -14.20
N LEU A 25 -7.17 -16.48 -13.16
CA LEU A 25 -5.89 -17.12 -13.22
C LEU A 25 -6.00 -18.49 -12.54
N TRP A 26 -5.57 -19.52 -13.26
CA TRP A 26 -5.59 -20.90 -12.80
C TRP A 26 -4.17 -21.40 -12.64
N PHE A 27 -3.82 -21.85 -11.44
CA PHE A 27 -2.49 -22.31 -11.10
C PHE A 27 -2.49 -23.83 -10.92
N PHE A 28 -1.71 -24.52 -11.74
CA PHE A 28 -1.55 -25.96 -11.68
C PHE A 28 -0.13 -26.31 -11.20
N ASP A 29 -0.05 -27.21 -10.22
CA ASP A 29 1.20 -27.63 -9.62
C ASP A 29 1.28 -29.17 -9.59
N LYS A 30 2.22 -29.72 -10.35
CA LYS A 30 2.47 -31.18 -10.39
C LYS A 30 3.20 -31.67 -9.14
N GLY A 31 3.93 -30.78 -8.46
CA GLY A 31 4.68 -31.07 -7.25
C GLY A 31 3.95 -30.70 -5.97
N LYS A 32 2.62 -30.59 -6.01
CA LYS A 32 1.80 -30.17 -4.88
C LYS A 32 2.08 -31.03 -3.64
N ALA A 33 2.36 -30.38 -2.52
CA ALA A 33 2.66 -31.03 -1.25
C ALA A 33 1.50 -31.94 -0.80
N GLU A 34 1.81 -33.06 -0.13
CA GLU A 34 0.85 -34.08 0.26
C GLU A 34 -0.32 -33.53 1.08
N ASN A 35 -0.01 -32.65 2.06
CA ASN A 35 -1.00 -31.99 2.92
C ASN A 35 -1.89 -30.97 2.19
N LEU A 36 -1.57 -30.63 0.94
CA LEU A 36 -2.31 -29.70 0.10
C LEU A 36 -3.03 -30.38 -1.08
N LYS A 37 -2.80 -31.67 -1.33
CA LYS A 37 -3.30 -32.38 -2.52
C LYS A 37 -4.79 -32.25 -2.75
N ASP A 38 -5.59 -32.22 -1.69
CA ASP A 38 -7.04 -32.11 -1.76
C ASP A 38 -7.56 -30.69 -1.47
N LYS A 39 -6.66 -29.71 -1.36
CA LYS A 39 -6.99 -28.32 -1.08
C LYS A 39 -6.72 -27.45 -2.30
N VAL A 40 -7.57 -26.49 -2.54
CA VAL A 40 -7.39 -25.46 -3.59
C VAL A 40 -7.58 -24.10 -2.95
N LEU A 41 -6.64 -23.19 -3.20
CA LEU A 41 -6.75 -21.81 -2.74
C LEU A 41 -7.61 -21.01 -3.73
N PHE A 42 -8.70 -20.42 -3.26
CA PHE A 42 -9.52 -19.48 -4.02
C PHE A 42 -9.32 -18.07 -3.49
N ILE A 43 -8.95 -17.14 -4.37
CA ILE A 43 -8.81 -15.72 -4.05
C ILE A 43 -9.76 -14.93 -4.94
N ASP A 44 -10.65 -14.17 -4.32
CA ASP A 44 -11.48 -13.20 -5.02
C ASP A 44 -10.82 -11.81 -4.94
N ALA A 45 -10.12 -11.44 -6.01
CA ALA A 45 -9.45 -10.16 -6.15
C ALA A 45 -10.18 -9.19 -7.09
N ARG A 46 -11.47 -9.45 -7.39
CA ARG A 46 -12.25 -8.64 -8.36
C ARG A 46 -12.38 -7.18 -7.95
N ASN A 47 -12.40 -6.89 -6.67
CA ASN A 47 -12.50 -5.54 -6.11
C ASN A 47 -11.19 -5.07 -5.45
N TYR A 48 -10.09 -5.80 -5.67
CA TYR A 48 -8.79 -5.51 -5.10
C TYR A 48 -7.82 -5.05 -6.19
N TYR A 49 -7.77 -3.76 -6.43
CA TYR A 49 -6.92 -3.13 -7.45
C TYR A 49 -6.80 -1.62 -7.21
N THR A 50 -5.90 -0.99 -7.95
CA THR A 50 -5.77 0.47 -8.04
C THR A 50 -6.18 0.92 -9.43
N VAL A 51 -7.01 1.96 -9.50
CA VAL A 51 -7.43 2.58 -10.76
C VAL A 51 -6.31 3.48 -11.24
N VAL A 52 -5.74 3.17 -12.41
CA VAL A 52 -4.71 4.00 -13.05
C VAL A 52 -5.38 5.05 -13.94
N ASP A 53 -6.34 4.63 -14.74
CA ASP A 53 -7.19 5.50 -15.54
C ASP A 53 -8.59 4.90 -15.73
N ARG A 54 -9.41 5.53 -16.58
CA ARG A 54 -10.79 5.08 -16.86
C ARG A 54 -10.89 3.67 -17.42
N THR A 55 -9.82 3.17 -18.03
CA THR A 55 -9.80 1.90 -18.77
C THR A 55 -8.75 0.92 -18.28
N LEU A 56 -7.96 1.30 -17.27
CA LEU A 56 -6.87 0.51 -16.75
C LEU A 56 -6.87 0.46 -15.23
N ASN A 57 -6.92 -0.76 -14.72
CA ASN A 57 -6.67 -1.12 -13.33
C ASN A 57 -5.38 -1.92 -13.24
N GLU A 58 -4.68 -1.79 -12.13
CA GLU A 58 -3.48 -2.58 -11.86
C GLU A 58 -3.38 -2.97 -10.39
N TRP A 59 -2.53 -3.93 -10.12
CA TRP A 59 -2.06 -4.20 -8.75
C TRP A 59 -0.76 -3.44 -8.52
N THR A 60 -0.75 -2.60 -7.50
CA THR A 60 0.48 -2.00 -6.99
C THR A 60 1.40 -3.07 -6.43
N GLU A 61 2.68 -2.73 -6.24
CA GLU A 61 3.65 -3.62 -5.61
C GLU A 61 3.16 -4.16 -4.25
N TRP A 62 2.54 -3.31 -3.43
CA TRP A 62 1.99 -3.69 -2.13
C TRP A 62 0.79 -4.62 -2.25
N GLN A 63 -0.08 -4.39 -3.21
CA GLN A 63 -1.21 -5.27 -3.48
C GLN A 63 -0.73 -6.65 -3.92
N LEU A 64 0.29 -6.74 -4.76
CA LEU A 64 0.91 -8.00 -5.15
C LEU A 64 1.60 -8.71 -3.97
N LYS A 65 2.31 -7.96 -3.11
CA LYS A 65 2.89 -8.51 -1.86
C LYS A 65 1.83 -9.09 -0.94
N ASN A 66 0.67 -8.44 -0.81
CA ASN A 66 -0.44 -8.95 0.00
C ASN A 66 -1.06 -10.23 -0.59
N LEU A 67 -1.24 -10.29 -1.91
CA LEU A 67 -1.70 -11.53 -2.57
C LEU A 67 -0.68 -12.67 -2.38
N ASN A 68 0.61 -12.37 -2.50
CA ASN A 68 1.67 -13.34 -2.23
C ASN A 68 1.67 -13.82 -0.78
N ALA A 69 1.39 -12.94 0.20
CA ALA A 69 1.28 -13.31 1.61
C ALA A 69 0.22 -14.40 1.83
N ILE A 70 -0.93 -14.28 1.17
CA ILE A 70 -2.00 -15.31 1.23
C ILE A 70 -1.49 -16.65 0.69
N VAL A 71 -0.77 -16.63 -0.45
CA VAL A 71 -0.21 -17.83 -1.06
C VAL A 71 0.86 -18.46 -0.17
N TRP A 72 1.74 -17.68 0.44
CA TRP A 72 2.76 -18.17 1.37
C TRP A 72 2.15 -18.82 2.61
N LEU A 73 1.12 -18.20 3.19
CA LEU A 73 0.38 -18.81 4.31
C LEU A 73 -0.27 -20.15 3.91
N TYR A 74 -0.89 -20.19 2.74
CA TYR A 74 -1.48 -21.43 2.21
C TYR A 74 -0.44 -22.54 2.01
N ARG A 75 0.76 -22.20 1.54
CA ARG A 75 1.87 -23.13 1.32
C ARG A 75 2.66 -23.46 2.57
N GLY A 76 2.46 -22.75 3.68
CA GLY A 76 3.24 -22.89 4.90
C GLY A 76 4.65 -22.26 4.81
N GLU A 77 4.89 -21.36 3.85
CA GLU A 77 6.14 -20.63 3.66
C GLU A 77 6.24 -19.45 4.66
N MET A 78 6.31 -19.79 5.95
CA MET A 78 6.23 -18.82 7.05
C MET A 78 7.40 -17.83 7.07
N ASP A 79 8.58 -18.22 6.60
CA ASP A 79 9.75 -17.33 6.55
C ASP A 79 9.51 -16.14 5.65
N LYS A 80 8.93 -16.36 4.47
CA LYS A 80 8.59 -15.30 3.51
C LYS A 80 7.51 -14.36 4.07
N TYR A 81 6.49 -14.95 4.70
CA TYR A 81 5.43 -14.17 5.33
C TYR A 81 5.97 -13.30 6.48
N THR A 82 6.81 -13.86 7.33
CA THR A 82 7.42 -13.14 8.45
C THR A 82 8.34 -12.02 7.96
N ALA A 83 9.13 -12.26 6.89
CA ALA A 83 9.97 -11.24 6.28
C ALA A 83 9.14 -10.04 5.77
N LEU A 84 8.01 -10.31 5.11
CA LEU A 84 7.09 -9.25 4.67
C LEU A 84 6.51 -8.45 5.83
N LEU A 85 6.13 -9.11 6.93
CA LEU A 85 5.65 -8.42 8.14
C LEU A 85 6.73 -7.51 8.75
N GLN A 86 7.99 -7.94 8.75
CA GLN A 86 9.11 -7.13 9.22
C GLN A 86 9.33 -5.91 8.32
N GLU A 87 9.23 -6.07 7.00
CA GLU A 87 9.29 -4.97 6.05
C GLU A 87 8.19 -3.93 6.34
N TYR A 88 6.95 -4.38 6.53
CA TYR A 88 5.83 -3.49 6.85
C TYR A 88 6.02 -2.75 8.18
N ARG A 89 6.51 -3.43 9.22
CA ARG A 89 6.83 -2.80 10.51
C ARG A 89 7.90 -1.75 10.39
N LYS A 90 8.95 -2.00 9.60
CA LYS A 90 10.02 -1.03 9.34
C LYS A 90 9.49 0.22 8.65
N ILE A 91 8.67 0.06 7.62
CA ILE A 91 8.06 1.19 6.90
C ILE A 91 7.12 1.98 7.80
N LEU A 92 6.29 1.29 8.59
CA LEU A 92 5.39 1.95 9.56
C LEU A 92 6.19 2.77 10.58
N GLY A 93 7.31 2.24 11.09
CA GLY A 93 8.21 2.98 11.97
C GLY A 93 8.79 4.24 11.32
N GLN A 94 9.14 4.19 10.03
CA GLN A 94 9.61 5.36 9.28
C GLN A 94 8.51 6.42 9.09
N VAL A 95 7.27 6.00 8.84
CA VAL A 95 6.12 6.92 8.70
C VAL A 95 5.85 7.65 10.01
N ILE A 96 5.84 6.95 11.13
CA ILE A 96 5.64 7.55 12.47
C ILE A 96 6.73 8.59 12.74
N SER A 97 8.01 8.26 12.50
CA SER A 97 9.13 9.21 12.66
C SER A 97 8.98 10.44 11.76
N PHE A 98 8.50 10.27 10.52
CA PHE A 98 8.25 11.38 9.61
C PHE A 98 7.11 12.28 10.08
N GLU A 99 6.04 11.72 10.64
CA GLU A 99 4.94 12.51 11.24
C GLU A 99 5.41 13.37 12.42
N GLU A 100 6.27 12.82 13.29
CA GLU A 100 6.86 13.57 14.40
C GLU A 100 7.68 14.77 13.89
N VAL A 101 8.56 14.57 12.92
CA VAL A 101 9.35 15.63 12.30
C VAL A 101 8.46 16.68 11.64
N LEU A 102 7.40 16.25 10.95
CA LEU A 102 6.46 17.16 10.29
C LEU A 102 5.70 18.01 11.30
N GLN A 103 5.37 17.47 12.47
CA GLN A 103 4.73 18.21 13.55
C GLN A 103 5.67 19.25 14.17
N LEU A 104 6.94 18.92 14.35
CA LEU A 104 7.96 19.87 14.83
C LEU A 104 8.11 21.04 13.85
N LEU A 105 8.25 20.77 12.55
CA LEU A 105 8.36 21.80 11.51
C LEU A 105 7.12 22.70 11.44
N LYS A 106 5.92 22.14 11.59
CA LYS A 106 4.68 22.94 11.64
C LYS A 106 4.65 23.89 12.85
N ASN A 107 5.17 23.46 13.99
CA ASN A 107 5.24 24.30 15.19
C ASN A 107 6.26 25.43 15.01
N GLU A 108 7.46 25.14 14.49
CA GLU A 108 8.46 26.15 14.17
C GLU A 108 7.95 27.20 13.17
N LEU A 109 7.23 26.76 12.13
CA LEU A 109 6.64 27.67 11.16
C LEU A 109 5.64 28.63 11.81
N LYS A 110 4.77 28.12 12.71
CA LYS A 110 3.82 28.96 13.46
C LYS A 110 4.53 30.01 14.32
N ASP A 111 5.61 29.62 14.96
CA ASP A 111 6.37 30.54 15.82
C ASP A 111 7.11 31.61 15.01
N LEU A 112 7.65 31.26 13.85
CA LEU A 112 8.23 32.23 12.89
C LEU A 112 7.16 33.19 12.37
N GLN A 113 5.98 32.71 12.02
CA GLN A 113 4.87 33.57 11.59
C GLN A 113 4.43 34.54 12.68
N LYS A 114 4.39 34.12 13.96
CA LYS A 114 4.11 35.03 15.08
C LYS A 114 5.18 36.10 15.25
N LYS A 115 6.45 35.72 15.18
CA LYS A 115 7.57 36.67 15.27
C LYS A 115 7.51 37.70 14.13
N ALA A 116 7.32 37.27 12.90
CA ALA A 116 7.20 38.16 11.75
C ALA A 116 6.04 39.15 11.90
N LYS A 117 4.86 38.73 12.39
CA LYS A 117 3.74 39.64 12.66
C LYS A 117 4.08 40.66 13.72
N LEU A 118 4.75 40.31 14.80
CA LEU A 118 5.17 41.22 15.87
C LEU A 118 6.16 42.25 15.35
N GLU A 119 7.11 41.85 14.50
CA GLU A 119 8.08 42.76 13.89
C GLU A 119 7.40 43.80 12.96
N VAL A 120 6.45 43.37 12.14
CA VAL A 120 5.65 44.28 11.28
C VAL A 120 4.87 45.27 12.14
N GLU A 121 4.17 44.81 13.17
CA GLU A 121 3.43 45.67 14.08
C GLU A 121 4.33 46.70 14.82
N GLN A 122 5.55 46.29 15.19
CA GLN A 122 6.51 47.20 15.82
C GLN A 122 7.06 48.22 14.83
N ALA A 123 7.29 47.84 13.58
CA ALA A 123 7.68 48.77 12.51
C ALA A 123 6.60 49.83 12.25
N ASP A 124 5.34 49.40 12.10
CA ASP A 124 4.22 50.29 11.90
C ASP A 124 4.01 51.29 13.05
N ARG A 125 4.24 50.85 14.30
CA ARG A 125 4.17 51.74 15.46
C ARG A 125 5.30 52.77 15.51
N LYS A 126 6.49 52.45 15.01
CA LYS A 126 7.61 53.37 14.91
C LYS A 126 7.39 54.42 13.83
N ASP A 127 6.84 54.03 12.70
CA ASP A 127 6.55 54.94 11.60
C ASP A 127 5.42 55.95 11.98
N LYS A 128 4.38 55.48 12.70
CA LYS A 128 3.31 56.37 13.22
C LYS A 128 3.76 57.37 14.29
N LYS A 129 4.90 57.15 14.95
CA LYS A 129 5.47 58.10 15.92
C LYS A 129 6.43 59.10 15.29
N ARG A 130 6.78 58.93 14.02
CA ARG A 130 7.70 59.79 13.29
C ARG A 130 7.00 60.89 12.42
N ASN A 131 5.71 60.72 12.21
CA ASN A 131 4.82 61.66 11.58
C ASN A 131 3.94 62.37 12.63
#